data_c4780077493a870c14ff993b6df7c406
#
_entry.id   c4780077493a870c14ff993b6df7c406
#
_cell.length_a   1.000
_cell.length_b   1.000
_cell.length_c   1.000
_cell.angle_alpha   90.00
_cell.angle_beta   90.00
_cell.angle_gamma   90.00
#
_symmetry.space_group_name_H-M   'P 1'
#
loop_
_entity.id
_entity.type
_entity.pdbx_description
1 polymer ?
#
loop_
_entity_poly.entity_id
_entity_poly.type
_entity_poly.pdbx_seq_one_letter_code
_entity_poly.pdbx_strand_id
1 'polypeptide(L)'
;VLSGIIAALYGVFEQDDGRALGWSSVSQLGFAILSPTYACIYAMQHGICKTLLFSTLNSQINQKDNASKNNEAAEWIMVIIFVIASLSIVGMPLTSGFLTKTWLKGDIPNEARLITSTATLMTATVYARLIWSRINQYNKNKEVEKSNAKSFLNIIKPKNIILMTSGILIIIYGLSYNGAYYSANVRDSLIALMLGSLLYTSVTGLQTENFIKPVTRTLDLVGAPFVVAALLLANLFYFKI
;
A
#
# COMPACT_ATOMS: atom_id res chain seq x y z
N VAL A 1 -10.53 7.64 13.16
CA VAL A 1 -10.44 8.64 12.08
C VAL A 1 -9.17 9.47 12.20
N LEU A 2 -8.94 10.16 13.35
CA LEU A 2 -7.74 11.00 13.55
C LEU A 2 -6.44 10.20 13.35
N SER A 3 -6.36 8.98 13.88
CA SER A 3 -5.24 8.06 13.67
C SER A 3 -4.99 7.77 12.19
N GLY A 4 -6.08 7.57 11.44
CA GLY A 4 -6.00 7.31 10.01
C GLY A 4 -5.42 8.48 9.23
N ILE A 5 -5.79 9.72 9.57
CA ILE A 5 -5.27 10.94 8.94
C ILE A 5 -3.79 11.13 9.25
N ILE A 6 -3.44 11.05 10.55
CA ILE A 6 -2.06 11.22 11.01
C ILE A 6 -1.16 10.15 10.35
N ALA A 7 -1.58 8.88 10.37
CA ALA A 7 -0.83 7.81 9.75
C ALA A 7 -0.70 7.97 8.23
N ALA A 8 -1.73 8.50 7.55
CA ALA A 8 -1.66 8.80 6.13
C ALA A 8 -0.61 9.87 5.82
N LEU A 9 -0.58 10.95 6.60
CA LEU A 9 0.43 12.02 6.49
C LEU A 9 1.85 11.48 6.69
N TYR A 10 2.07 10.73 7.78
CA TYR A 10 3.37 10.12 8.05
C TYR A 10 3.81 9.19 6.93
N GLY A 11 2.91 8.35 6.41
CA GLY A 11 3.21 7.45 5.32
C GLY A 11 3.72 8.15 4.06
N VAL A 12 3.22 9.36 3.75
CA VAL A 12 3.65 10.14 2.58
C VAL A 12 5.12 10.58 2.72
N PHE A 13 5.54 10.99 3.91
CA PHE A 13 6.89 11.52 4.15
C PHE A 13 7.90 10.46 4.61
N GLU A 14 7.44 9.26 4.99
CA GLU A 14 8.30 8.17 5.45
C GLU A 14 9.19 7.64 4.31
N GLN A 15 10.49 7.62 4.50
CA GLN A 15 11.46 7.20 3.49
C GLN A 15 11.70 5.68 3.45
N ASP A 16 11.55 5.02 4.58
CA ASP A 16 11.67 3.57 4.65
C ASP A 16 10.40 2.89 4.11
N ASP A 17 10.58 2.03 3.10
CA ASP A 17 9.45 1.38 2.41
C ASP A 17 8.66 0.45 3.34
N GLY A 18 9.32 -0.23 4.27
CA GLY A 18 8.67 -1.10 5.26
C GLY A 18 7.83 -0.31 6.26
N ARG A 19 8.37 0.80 6.77
CA ARG A 19 7.65 1.70 7.69
C ARG A 19 6.49 2.42 6.99
N ALA A 20 6.68 2.84 5.75
CA ALA A 20 5.60 3.43 4.95
C ALA A 20 4.43 2.45 4.75
N LEU A 21 4.72 1.17 4.50
CA LEU A 21 3.71 0.12 4.47
C LEU A 21 3.00 -0.03 5.82
N GLY A 22 3.72 0.07 6.93
CA GLY A 22 3.16 0.05 8.28
C GLY A 22 2.19 1.22 8.51
N TRP A 23 2.61 2.46 8.25
CA TRP A 23 1.77 3.66 8.36
C TRP A 23 0.51 3.57 7.50
N SER A 24 0.64 3.06 6.28
CA SER A 24 -0.51 2.81 5.40
C SER A 24 -1.51 1.82 6.02
N SER A 25 -1.06 0.81 6.77
CA SER A 25 -1.96 -0.13 7.46
C SER A 25 -2.76 0.58 8.56
N VAL A 26 -2.08 1.36 9.40
CA VAL A 26 -2.73 2.14 10.47
C VAL A 26 -3.76 3.10 9.89
N SER A 27 -3.42 3.78 8.78
CA SER A 27 -4.34 4.69 8.09
C SER A 27 -5.59 3.96 7.60
N GLN A 28 -5.44 2.91 6.84
CA GLN A 28 -6.56 2.23 6.18
C GLN A 28 -7.48 1.52 7.18
N LEU A 29 -6.91 0.85 8.19
CA LEU A 29 -7.71 0.23 9.25
C LEU A 29 -8.40 1.26 10.14
N GLY A 30 -7.77 2.43 10.37
CA GLY A 30 -8.38 3.54 11.09
C GLY A 30 -9.65 4.09 10.42
N PHE A 31 -9.75 3.99 9.09
CA PHE A 31 -10.96 4.34 8.34
C PHE A 31 -11.97 3.20 8.23
N ALA A 32 -11.51 1.95 8.26
CA ALA A 32 -12.41 0.79 8.20
C ALA A 32 -13.39 0.76 9.38
N ILE A 33 -13.01 1.30 10.53
CA ILE A 33 -13.86 1.40 11.73
C ILE A 33 -15.14 2.23 11.49
N LEU A 34 -15.12 3.16 10.50
CA LEU A 34 -16.28 3.96 10.14
C LEU A 34 -17.40 3.17 9.45
N SER A 35 -17.11 1.96 8.99
CA SER A 35 -18.08 1.07 8.34
C SER A 35 -18.03 -0.30 9.01
N PRO A 36 -18.67 -0.51 10.14
CA PRO A 36 -18.64 -1.78 10.86
C PRO A 36 -19.11 -2.97 10.03
N THR A 37 -20.06 -2.75 9.12
CA THR A 37 -20.64 -3.78 8.24
C THR A 37 -19.59 -4.39 7.32
N TYR A 38 -18.74 -3.57 6.71
CA TYR A 38 -17.75 -4.01 5.73
C TYR A 38 -16.31 -4.03 6.26
N ALA A 39 -16.08 -3.58 7.49
CA ALA A 39 -14.76 -3.50 8.11
C ALA A 39 -14.00 -4.82 8.08
N CYS A 40 -14.69 -5.93 8.39
CA CYS A 40 -14.08 -7.26 8.44
C CYS A 40 -13.60 -7.72 7.06
N ILE A 41 -14.46 -7.60 6.04
CA ILE A 41 -14.12 -7.98 4.66
C ILE A 41 -12.98 -7.11 4.12
N TYR A 42 -13.05 -5.80 4.41
CA TYR A 42 -11.99 -4.87 4.04
C TYR A 42 -10.65 -5.20 4.71
N ALA A 43 -10.66 -5.46 6.03
CA ALA A 43 -9.46 -5.80 6.79
C ALA A 43 -8.82 -7.11 6.30
N MET A 44 -9.64 -8.11 5.97
CA MET A 44 -9.17 -9.40 5.42
C MET A 44 -8.48 -9.21 4.06
N GLN A 45 -9.13 -8.49 3.13
CA GLN A 45 -8.56 -8.16 1.82
C GLN A 45 -7.26 -7.35 1.96
N HIS A 46 -7.27 -6.34 2.84
CA HIS A 46 -6.12 -5.52 3.13
C HIS A 46 -4.94 -6.34 3.69
N GLY A 47 -5.23 -7.27 4.61
CA GLY A 47 -4.25 -8.20 5.18
C GLY A 47 -3.58 -9.08 4.12
N ILE A 48 -4.36 -9.63 3.18
CA ILE A 48 -3.82 -10.44 2.07
C ILE A 48 -2.87 -9.60 1.21
N CYS A 49 -3.29 -8.41 0.80
CA CYS A 49 -2.44 -7.52 0.01
C CYS A 49 -1.16 -7.11 0.75
N LYS A 50 -1.26 -6.81 2.04
CA LYS A 50 -0.08 -6.47 2.87
C LYS A 50 0.89 -7.63 3.02
N THR A 51 0.39 -8.85 3.20
CA THR A 51 1.24 -10.04 3.24
C THR A 51 2.04 -10.20 1.96
N LEU A 52 1.41 -9.97 0.79
CA LEU A 52 2.10 -9.99 -0.50
C LEU A 52 3.17 -8.90 -0.59
N LEU A 53 2.86 -7.67 -0.18
CA LEU A 53 3.79 -6.54 -0.21
C LEU A 53 5.01 -6.78 0.67
N PHE A 54 4.81 -7.18 1.92
CA PHE A 54 5.92 -7.48 2.83
C PHE A 54 6.74 -8.69 2.38
N SER A 55 6.09 -9.74 1.84
CA SER A 55 6.79 -10.92 1.34
C SER A 55 7.67 -10.61 0.13
N THR A 56 7.21 -9.75 -0.77
CA THR A 56 7.97 -9.32 -1.94
C THR A 56 9.08 -8.33 -1.56
N LEU A 57 8.85 -7.45 -0.59
CA LEU A 57 9.86 -6.52 -0.07
C LEU A 57 11.00 -7.28 0.62
N ASN A 58 10.67 -8.20 1.53
CA ASN A 58 11.66 -8.97 2.30
C ASN A 58 12.50 -9.91 1.41
N SER A 59 11.93 -10.42 0.31
CA SER A 59 12.70 -11.26 -0.62
C SER A 59 13.87 -10.52 -1.26
N GLN A 60 13.80 -9.20 -1.43
CA GLN A 60 14.91 -8.39 -1.96
C GLN A 60 16.01 -8.12 -0.95
N ILE A 61 15.64 -7.89 0.33
CA ILE A 61 16.62 -7.67 1.38
C ILE A 61 17.54 -8.91 1.47
N ASN A 62 16.93 -10.09 1.52
CA ASN A 62 17.68 -11.35 1.57
C ASN A 62 18.48 -11.67 0.30
N GLN A 63 18.10 -11.09 -0.85
CA GLN A 63 18.86 -11.27 -2.11
C GLN A 63 20.10 -10.39 -2.17
N LYS A 64 20.09 -9.19 -1.58
CA LYS A 64 21.27 -8.33 -1.47
C LYS A 64 22.38 -8.98 -0.64
N ASP A 65 22.00 -9.73 0.40
CA ASP A 65 22.97 -10.42 1.28
C ASP A 65 23.55 -11.69 0.63
N ASN A 66 22.83 -12.29 -0.33
CA ASN A 66 23.25 -13.47 -1.06
C ASN A 66 23.47 -13.14 -2.55
N ALA A 67 24.57 -12.50 -2.89
CA ALA A 67 24.95 -12.08 -4.25
C ALA A 67 25.11 -13.23 -5.27
N SER A 68 24.60 -14.41 -4.97
CA SER A 68 24.68 -15.63 -5.77
C SER A 68 23.35 -15.96 -6.43
N LYS A 69 23.26 -15.77 -7.75
CA LYS A 69 22.27 -16.33 -8.68
C LYS A 69 20.84 -15.73 -8.59
N ASN A 70 20.69 -14.47 -8.93
CA ASN A 70 19.37 -13.90 -9.15
C ASN A 70 18.81 -14.35 -10.51
N ASN A 71 17.56 -14.79 -10.49
CA ASN A 71 16.82 -15.15 -11.68
C ASN A 71 15.99 -13.95 -12.13
N GLU A 72 16.37 -13.25 -13.18
CA GLU A 72 15.71 -12.05 -13.71
C GLU A 72 14.18 -12.24 -13.83
N ALA A 73 13.75 -13.41 -14.32
CA ALA A 73 12.34 -13.71 -14.46
C ALA A 73 11.60 -13.80 -13.10
N ALA A 74 12.23 -14.32 -12.05
CA ALA A 74 11.65 -14.39 -10.72
C ALA A 74 11.55 -13.00 -10.08
N GLU A 75 12.54 -12.15 -10.26
CA GLU A 75 12.50 -10.75 -9.80
C GLU A 75 11.36 -9.96 -10.48
N TRP A 76 11.22 -10.09 -11.80
CA TRP A 76 10.14 -9.44 -12.55
C TRP A 76 8.75 -9.85 -12.05
N ILE A 77 8.55 -11.14 -11.80
CA ILE A 77 7.32 -11.66 -11.22
C ILE A 77 7.04 -11.02 -9.86
N MET A 78 8.05 -10.89 -9.00
CA MET A 78 7.90 -10.23 -7.69
C MET A 78 7.52 -8.76 -7.83
N VAL A 79 8.08 -8.05 -8.81
CA VAL A 79 7.70 -6.66 -9.12
C VAL A 79 6.24 -6.58 -9.57
N ILE A 80 5.80 -7.48 -10.46
CA ILE A 80 4.40 -7.51 -10.92
C ILE A 80 3.45 -7.76 -9.75
N ILE A 81 3.74 -8.73 -8.89
CA ILE A 81 2.90 -9.04 -7.72
C ILE A 81 2.84 -7.83 -6.77
N PHE A 82 3.98 -7.18 -6.53
CA PHE A 82 4.06 -5.96 -5.72
C PHE A 82 3.17 -4.85 -6.29
N VAL A 83 3.21 -4.63 -7.61
CA VAL A 83 2.39 -3.62 -8.30
C VAL A 83 0.91 -3.97 -8.18
N ILE A 84 0.51 -5.21 -8.45
CA ILE A 84 -0.89 -5.65 -8.35
C ILE A 84 -1.42 -5.46 -6.93
N ALA A 85 -0.67 -5.88 -5.91
CA ALA A 85 -1.06 -5.73 -4.51
C ALA A 85 -1.14 -4.25 -4.10
N SER A 86 -0.21 -3.41 -4.55
CA SER A 86 -0.20 -1.96 -4.33
C SER A 86 -1.43 -1.29 -4.94
N LEU A 87 -1.73 -1.57 -6.19
CA LEU A 87 -2.88 -1.04 -6.90
C LEU A 87 -4.21 -1.51 -6.27
N SER A 88 -4.23 -2.74 -5.76
CA SER A 88 -5.39 -3.26 -5.02
C SER A 88 -5.63 -2.47 -3.72
N ILE A 89 -4.59 -2.16 -2.95
CA ILE A 89 -4.74 -1.35 -1.72
C ILE A 89 -5.21 0.08 -2.06
N VAL A 90 -4.73 0.67 -3.14
CA VAL A 90 -5.22 1.99 -3.58
C VAL A 90 -6.68 1.92 -4.00
N GLY A 91 -7.14 0.77 -4.49
CA GLY A 91 -8.50 0.55 -4.97
C GLY A 91 -8.65 0.77 -6.47
N MET A 92 -7.66 0.31 -7.25
CA MET A 92 -7.74 0.34 -8.71
C MET A 92 -8.89 -0.56 -9.20
N PRO A 93 -9.71 -0.13 -10.16
CA PRO A 93 -10.69 -1.00 -10.82
C PRO A 93 -10.06 -2.35 -11.24
N LEU A 94 -10.84 -3.39 -11.30
CA LEU A 94 -10.45 -4.79 -11.58
C LEU A 94 -9.68 -5.50 -10.45
N THR A 95 -9.55 -4.88 -9.27
CA THR A 95 -8.91 -5.49 -8.12
C THR A 95 -9.88 -5.67 -6.95
N SER A 96 -9.60 -6.63 -6.06
CA SER A 96 -10.42 -6.86 -4.87
C SER A 96 -10.53 -5.63 -3.95
N GLY A 97 -9.50 -4.80 -3.91
CA GLY A 97 -9.49 -3.57 -3.13
C GLY A 97 -10.48 -2.53 -3.63
N PHE A 98 -10.78 -2.50 -4.93
CA PHE A 98 -11.81 -1.64 -5.49
C PHE A 98 -13.20 -2.01 -4.93
N LEU A 99 -13.55 -3.29 -4.92
CA LEU A 99 -14.85 -3.76 -4.40
C LEU A 99 -15.01 -3.41 -2.93
N THR A 100 -14.04 -3.79 -2.11
CA THR A 100 -14.11 -3.59 -0.66
C THR A 100 -14.14 -2.12 -0.28
N LYS A 101 -13.39 -1.26 -0.99
CA LYS A 101 -13.45 0.21 -0.80
C LYS A 101 -14.78 0.80 -1.26
N THR A 102 -15.35 0.32 -2.34
CA THR A 102 -16.66 0.79 -2.82
C THR A 102 -17.75 0.47 -1.80
N TRP A 103 -17.77 -0.73 -1.25
CA TRP A 103 -18.70 -1.11 -0.19
C TRP A 103 -18.49 -0.29 1.08
N LEU A 104 -17.22 -0.13 1.50
CA LEU A 104 -16.87 0.69 2.65
C LEU A 104 -17.36 2.14 2.48
N LYS A 105 -17.13 2.76 1.31
CA LYS A 105 -17.59 4.13 1.00
C LYS A 105 -19.09 4.27 1.02
N GLY A 106 -19.83 3.25 0.63
CA GLY A 106 -21.29 3.23 0.62
C GLY A 106 -21.89 3.32 2.02
N ASP A 107 -21.18 2.80 3.02
CA ASP A 107 -21.64 2.71 4.42
C ASP A 107 -21.09 3.87 5.29
N ILE A 108 -20.11 4.62 4.79
CA ILE A 108 -19.50 5.75 5.52
C ILE A 108 -20.45 6.97 5.52
N PRO A 109 -20.66 7.63 6.68
CA PRO A 109 -21.43 8.87 6.79
C PRO A 109 -20.90 9.97 5.85
N ASN A 110 -21.81 10.80 5.32
CA ASN A 110 -21.47 11.86 4.37
C ASN A 110 -20.40 12.82 4.92
N GLU A 111 -20.44 13.13 6.22
CA GLU A 111 -19.51 14.02 6.90
C GLU A 111 -18.06 13.48 6.87
N ALA A 112 -17.90 12.16 6.88
CA ALA A 112 -16.60 11.52 6.87
C ALA A 112 -16.07 11.23 5.45
N ARG A 113 -16.88 11.41 4.41
CA ARG A 113 -16.46 11.10 3.02
C ARG A 113 -15.30 11.95 2.53
N LEU A 114 -15.26 13.23 2.88
CA LEU A 114 -14.14 14.10 2.50
C LEU A 114 -12.83 13.62 3.12
N ILE A 115 -12.89 13.29 4.40
CA ILE A 115 -11.72 12.80 5.15
C ILE A 115 -11.20 11.47 4.58
N THR A 116 -12.10 10.53 4.29
CA THR A 116 -11.72 9.24 3.70
C THR A 116 -11.20 9.38 2.27
N SER A 117 -11.70 10.35 1.50
CA SER A 117 -11.20 10.66 0.16
C SER A 117 -9.79 11.25 0.21
N THR A 118 -9.50 12.19 1.11
CA THR A 118 -8.13 12.72 1.30
C THR A 118 -7.15 11.65 1.74
N ALA A 119 -7.55 10.76 2.64
CA ALA A 119 -6.73 9.63 3.04
C ALA A 119 -6.48 8.63 1.90
N THR A 120 -7.44 8.44 1.01
CA THR A 120 -7.25 7.62 -0.19
C THR A 120 -6.21 8.25 -1.13
N LEU A 121 -6.23 9.58 -1.31
CA LEU A 121 -5.22 10.31 -2.08
C LEU A 121 -3.81 10.15 -1.48
N MET A 122 -3.68 10.33 -0.17
CA MET A 122 -2.40 10.14 0.52
C MET A 122 -1.90 8.69 0.38
N THR A 123 -2.79 7.71 0.48
CA THR A 123 -2.45 6.31 0.25
C THR A 123 -1.96 6.10 -1.18
N ALA A 124 -2.64 6.67 -2.18
CA ALA A 124 -2.22 6.58 -3.58
C ALA A 124 -0.82 7.20 -3.79
N THR A 125 -0.52 8.32 -3.13
CA THR A 125 0.81 8.96 -3.16
C THR A 125 1.90 8.03 -2.59
N VAL A 126 1.65 7.40 -1.44
CA VAL A 126 2.57 6.44 -0.82
C VAL A 126 2.86 5.28 -1.77
N TYR A 127 1.80 4.68 -2.35
CA TYR A 127 1.98 3.53 -3.23
C TYR A 127 2.57 3.89 -4.59
N ALA A 128 2.34 5.08 -5.12
CA ALA A 128 3.03 5.58 -6.31
C ALA A 128 4.55 5.63 -6.06
N ARG A 129 4.98 6.14 -4.90
CA ARG A 129 6.39 6.14 -4.50
C ARG A 129 6.95 4.73 -4.37
N LEU A 130 6.25 3.84 -3.68
CA LEU A 130 6.71 2.47 -3.46
C LEU A 130 6.86 1.69 -4.78
N ILE A 131 5.90 1.84 -5.69
CA ILE A 131 5.96 1.23 -7.03
C ILE A 131 7.16 1.78 -7.81
N TRP A 132 7.36 3.09 -7.80
CA TRP A 132 8.47 3.73 -8.50
C TRP A 132 9.84 3.29 -7.94
N SER A 133 9.97 3.29 -6.61
CA SER A 133 11.17 2.77 -5.92
C SER A 133 11.46 1.33 -6.34
N ARG A 134 10.42 0.50 -6.41
CA ARG A 134 10.53 -0.91 -6.77
C ARG A 134 10.99 -1.14 -8.20
N ILE A 135 10.40 -0.41 -9.16
CA ILE A 135 10.76 -0.49 -10.57
C ILE A 135 12.20 0.00 -10.79
N ASN A 136 12.59 1.10 -10.15
CA ASN A 136 13.96 1.63 -10.26
C ASN A 136 15.00 0.66 -9.68
N GLN A 137 14.71 0.00 -8.57
CA GLN A 137 15.60 -1.01 -8.01
C GLN A 137 15.77 -2.19 -8.98
N TYR A 138 14.69 -2.67 -9.58
CA TYR A 138 14.74 -3.73 -10.59
C TYR A 138 15.62 -3.32 -11.79
N ASN A 139 15.40 -2.11 -12.32
CA ASN A 139 16.18 -1.63 -13.48
C ASN A 139 17.68 -1.50 -13.17
N LYS A 140 18.04 -1.01 -11.96
CA LYS A 140 19.45 -0.95 -11.53
C LYS A 140 20.07 -2.33 -11.40
N ASN A 141 19.37 -3.31 -10.88
CA ASN A 141 19.85 -4.68 -10.77
C ASN A 141 20.08 -5.29 -12.16
N LYS A 142 19.17 -5.03 -13.10
CA LYS A 142 19.29 -5.51 -14.48
C LYS A 142 20.52 -4.97 -15.23
N GLU A 143 20.91 -3.71 -15.00
CA GLU A 143 22.09 -3.12 -15.61
C GLU A 143 23.40 -3.80 -15.13
N VAL A 144 23.43 -4.22 -13.87
CA VAL A 144 24.60 -4.90 -13.27
C VAL A 144 24.71 -6.35 -13.74
N GLU A 145 23.61 -7.01 -14.11
CA GLU A 145 23.51 -8.46 -14.29
C GLU A 145 23.52 -8.92 -15.77
N LYS A 146 23.90 -8.07 -16.73
CA LYS A 146 23.93 -8.39 -18.19
C LYS A 146 24.69 -9.66 -18.59
N SER A 147 25.21 -10.45 -17.63
CA SER A 147 26.14 -11.53 -17.86
C SER A 147 25.61 -12.97 -17.80
N ASN A 148 24.45 -13.24 -17.24
CA ASN A 148 24.04 -14.63 -17.01
C ASN A 148 22.53 -14.91 -17.14
N ALA A 149 22.07 -15.21 -18.33
CA ALA A 149 20.77 -15.83 -18.57
C ALA A 149 20.76 -17.28 -18.05
N LYS A 150 20.25 -17.53 -16.87
CA LYS A 150 20.00 -18.92 -16.39
C LYS A 150 18.68 -19.08 -15.66
N SER A 151 17.88 -19.96 -16.26
CA SER A 151 16.97 -20.95 -15.70
C SER A 151 15.59 -20.49 -15.23
N PHE A 152 14.62 -20.71 -16.10
CA PHE A 152 13.15 -20.76 -15.86
C PHE A 152 12.76 -21.65 -14.66
N LEU A 153 13.56 -22.65 -14.30
CA LEU A 153 13.32 -23.59 -13.20
C LEU A 153 13.25 -22.95 -11.81
N ASN A 154 13.83 -21.77 -11.59
CA ASN A 154 13.75 -21.08 -10.30
C ASN A 154 12.42 -20.33 -10.07
N ILE A 155 11.56 -20.22 -11.09
CA ILE A 155 10.22 -19.64 -10.97
C ILE A 155 9.31 -20.58 -10.16
N ILE A 156 9.56 -21.89 -10.24
CA ILE A 156 8.74 -22.98 -9.66
C ILE A 156 9.00 -23.19 -8.15
N LYS A 157 9.66 -22.27 -7.47
CA LYS A 157 9.74 -22.35 -6.00
C LYS A 157 8.35 -22.22 -5.38
N PRO A 158 7.99 -23.08 -4.40
CA PRO A 158 6.63 -23.08 -3.82
C PRO A 158 6.20 -21.70 -3.29
N LYS A 159 7.13 -20.91 -2.74
CA LYS A 159 6.89 -19.53 -2.33
C LYS A 159 6.38 -18.65 -3.48
N ASN A 160 7.00 -18.74 -4.65
CA ASN A 160 6.63 -17.91 -5.81
C ASN A 160 5.25 -18.31 -6.35
N ILE A 161 4.94 -19.62 -6.35
CA ILE A 161 3.63 -20.12 -6.76
C ILE A 161 2.53 -19.58 -5.86
N ILE A 162 2.72 -19.60 -4.54
CA ILE A 162 1.76 -19.07 -3.57
C ILE A 162 1.54 -17.57 -3.80
N LEU A 163 2.61 -16.81 -4.03
CA LEU A 163 2.50 -15.37 -4.30
C LEU A 163 1.78 -15.08 -5.63
N MET A 164 2.06 -15.85 -6.67
CA MET A 164 1.38 -15.71 -7.98
C MET A 164 -0.11 -16.06 -7.88
N THR A 165 -0.46 -17.16 -7.24
CA THR A 165 -1.86 -17.55 -7.06
C THR A 165 -2.64 -16.53 -6.24
N SER A 166 -2.05 -15.96 -5.19
CA SER A 166 -2.66 -14.91 -4.40
C SER A 166 -2.86 -13.62 -5.20
N GLY A 167 -1.91 -13.24 -6.06
CA GLY A 167 -2.05 -12.10 -6.98
C GLY A 167 -3.17 -12.28 -7.99
N ILE A 168 -3.31 -13.48 -8.54
CA ILE A 168 -4.39 -13.85 -9.46
C ILE A 168 -5.76 -13.81 -8.74
N LEU A 169 -5.85 -14.33 -7.52
CA LEU A 169 -7.07 -14.29 -6.72
C LEU A 169 -7.54 -12.86 -6.43
N ILE A 170 -6.62 -11.90 -6.23
CA ILE A 170 -6.95 -10.47 -6.08
C ILE A 170 -7.70 -9.95 -7.30
N ILE A 171 -7.29 -10.33 -8.50
CA ILE A 171 -7.92 -9.91 -9.75
C ILE A 171 -9.26 -10.63 -9.94
N ILE A 172 -9.29 -11.95 -9.78
CA ILE A 172 -10.52 -12.75 -9.95
C ILE A 172 -11.60 -12.25 -8.99
N TYR A 173 -11.27 -12.04 -7.73
CA TYR A 173 -12.21 -11.51 -6.75
C TYR A 173 -12.66 -10.08 -7.11
N GLY A 174 -11.75 -9.25 -7.64
CA GLY A 174 -12.08 -7.92 -8.15
C GLY A 174 -13.12 -7.94 -9.26
N LEU A 175 -13.08 -8.93 -10.14
CA LEU A 175 -14.00 -9.08 -11.28
C LEU A 175 -15.33 -9.74 -10.90
N SER A 176 -15.44 -10.35 -9.72
CA SER A 176 -16.57 -11.20 -9.35
C SER A 176 -17.90 -10.47 -9.14
N TYR A 177 -17.88 -9.14 -8.91
CA TYR A 177 -19.08 -8.38 -8.59
C TYR A 177 -19.27 -7.13 -9.44
N ASN A 178 -20.12 -7.22 -10.44
CA ASN A 178 -20.37 -6.14 -11.39
C ASN A 178 -21.07 -4.91 -10.77
N GLY A 179 -21.82 -5.08 -9.69
CA GLY A 179 -22.57 -4.00 -9.03
C GLY A 179 -21.71 -2.88 -8.42
N ALA A 180 -20.40 -3.08 -8.27
CA ALA A 180 -19.48 -2.04 -7.81
C ALA A 180 -18.98 -1.12 -8.95
N TYR A 181 -19.11 -1.54 -10.20
CA TYR A 181 -18.55 -0.85 -11.37
C TYR A 181 -19.44 0.26 -11.93
N TYR A 182 -20.08 1.05 -11.05
CA TYR A 182 -20.71 2.29 -11.49
C TYR A 182 -19.66 3.29 -11.97
N SER A 183 -19.99 4.04 -13.02
CA SER A 183 -19.09 5.02 -13.62
C SER A 183 -18.51 6.03 -12.62
N ALA A 184 -19.29 6.43 -11.63
CA ALA A 184 -18.84 7.33 -10.55
C ALA A 184 -17.73 6.71 -9.70
N ASN A 185 -17.87 5.45 -9.28
CA ASN A 185 -16.86 4.76 -8.45
C ASN A 185 -15.55 4.54 -9.20
N VAL A 186 -15.67 4.15 -10.49
CA VAL A 186 -14.50 3.95 -11.35
C VAL A 186 -13.77 5.27 -11.57
N ARG A 187 -14.51 6.34 -11.89
CA ARG A 187 -13.97 7.69 -12.06
C ARG A 187 -13.24 8.16 -10.80
N ASP A 188 -13.85 8.04 -9.62
CA ASP A 188 -13.26 8.47 -8.36
C ASP A 188 -11.96 7.73 -8.04
N SER A 189 -11.92 6.43 -8.33
CA SER A 189 -10.70 5.63 -8.15
C SER A 189 -9.59 6.03 -9.10
N LEU A 190 -9.91 6.30 -10.37
CA LEU A 190 -8.93 6.74 -11.35
C LEU A 190 -8.41 8.15 -11.02
N ILE A 191 -9.28 9.07 -10.59
CA ILE A 191 -8.89 10.40 -10.14
C ILE A 191 -7.94 10.29 -8.94
N ALA A 192 -8.24 9.43 -7.96
CA ALA A 192 -7.38 9.24 -6.80
C ALA A 192 -5.99 8.70 -7.19
N LEU A 193 -5.91 7.78 -8.15
CA LEU A 193 -4.64 7.28 -8.68
C LEU A 193 -3.84 8.37 -9.40
N MET A 194 -4.48 9.12 -10.28
CA MET A 194 -3.83 10.21 -11.04
C MET A 194 -3.34 11.31 -10.11
N LEU A 195 -4.18 11.81 -9.22
CA LEU A 195 -3.81 12.86 -8.27
C LEU A 195 -2.75 12.38 -7.28
N GLY A 196 -2.83 11.14 -6.82
CA GLY A 196 -1.82 10.56 -5.93
C GLY A 196 -0.44 10.47 -6.61
N SER A 197 -0.38 10.10 -7.88
CA SER A 197 0.87 10.07 -8.64
C SER A 197 1.44 11.47 -8.90
N LEU A 198 0.59 12.45 -9.18
CA LEU A 198 0.99 13.87 -9.33
C LEU A 198 1.50 14.44 -8.00
N LEU A 199 0.83 14.16 -6.89
CA LEU A 199 1.30 14.57 -5.56
C LEU A 199 2.65 13.95 -5.22
N TYR A 200 2.88 12.70 -5.61
CA TYR A 200 4.19 12.06 -5.43
C TYR A 200 5.29 12.85 -6.15
N THR A 201 5.11 13.23 -7.41
CA THR A 201 6.11 14.01 -8.15
C THR A 201 6.36 15.39 -7.52
N SER A 202 5.33 16.01 -6.96
CA SER A 202 5.44 17.29 -6.25
C SER A 202 6.18 17.14 -4.93
N VAL A 203 5.88 16.09 -4.15
CA VAL A 203 6.53 15.82 -2.86
C VAL A 203 8.01 15.46 -3.04
N THR A 204 8.38 14.70 -4.07
CA THR A 204 9.79 14.39 -4.36
C THR A 204 10.61 15.64 -4.66
N GLY A 205 10.02 16.64 -5.29
CA GLY A 205 10.65 17.95 -5.51
C GLY A 205 10.88 18.74 -4.22
N LEU A 206 10.07 18.51 -3.18
CA LEU A 206 10.16 19.16 -1.86
C LEU A 206 11.03 18.39 -0.85
N GLN A 207 11.35 17.14 -1.11
CA GLN A 207 12.23 16.32 -0.26
C GLN A 207 13.70 16.70 -0.43
N THR A 208 14.01 17.98 -0.33
CA THR A 208 15.39 18.39 -0.05
C THR A 208 15.77 17.84 1.33
N GLU A 209 16.83 17.08 1.36
CA GLU A 209 17.29 16.21 2.48
C GLU A 209 17.35 16.91 3.87
N ASN A 210 17.25 18.23 3.93
CA ASN A 210 17.53 19.00 5.11
C ASN A 210 16.31 19.34 5.99
N PHE A 211 15.08 19.25 5.47
CA PHE A 211 13.90 19.73 6.20
C PHE A 211 13.11 18.59 6.89
N ILE A 212 13.04 17.41 6.32
CA ILE A 212 12.13 16.35 6.76
C ILE A 212 12.82 15.29 7.62
N LYS A 213 14.12 15.02 7.40
CA LYS A 213 14.90 14.04 8.20
C LYS A 213 14.87 14.28 9.72
N PRO A 214 15.03 15.51 10.23
CA PRO A 214 14.99 15.74 11.68
C PRO A 214 13.59 15.56 12.28
N VAL A 215 12.53 15.87 11.52
CA VAL A 215 11.14 15.76 12.01
C VAL A 215 10.72 14.29 12.13
N THR A 216 11.04 13.46 11.16
CA THR A 216 10.72 12.02 11.22
C THR A 216 11.50 11.31 12.32
N ARG A 217 12.77 11.64 12.54
CA ARG A 217 13.64 11.02 13.54
C ARG A 217 13.25 11.36 14.99
N THR A 218 12.83 12.59 15.26
CA THR A 218 12.33 13.01 16.59
C THR A 218 10.95 12.42 16.89
N LEU A 219 10.11 12.26 15.88
CA LEU A 219 8.80 11.65 16.01
C LEU A 219 8.88 10.13 16.17
N ASP A 220 9.87 9.45 15.60
CA ASP A 220 10.15 8.02 15.81
C ASP A 220 10.50 7.69 17.28
N LEU A 221 11.22 8.60 17.97
CA LEU A 221 11.67 8.37 19.34
C LEU A 221 10.61 8.67 20.42
N VAL A 222 9.75 9.66 20.16
CA VAL A 222 8.76 10.14 21.16
C VAL A 222 7.33 9.92 20.67
N GLY A 223 7.10 9.86 19.38
CA GLY A 223 5.77 9.97 18.80
C GLY A 223 4.98 8.67 18.69
N ALA A 224 5.60 7.53 18.40
CA ALA A 224 4.83 6.29 18.19
C ALA A 224 4.08 5.85 19.45
N PRO A 225 4.68 5.76 20.65
CA PRO A 225 3.95 5.40 21.87
C PRO A 225 2.99 6.49 22.33
N PHE A 226 3.33 7.78 22.10
CA PHE A 226 2.46 8.90 22.48
C PHE A 226 1.21 9.00 21.58
N VAL A 227 1.37 8.77 20.29
CA VAL A 227 0.26 8.73 19.33
C VAL A 227 -0.65 7.54 19.63
N VAL A 228 -0.09 6.36 19.90
CA VAL A 228 -0.89 5.17 20.29
C VAL A 228 -1.64 5.43 21.60
N ALA A 229 -1.01 6.02 22.62
CA ALA A 229 -1.65 6.36 23.88
C ALA A 229 -2.74 7.43 23.71
N ALA A 230 -2.47 8.49 22.94
CA ALA A 230 -3.47 9.53 22.65
C ALA A 230 -4.66 8.98 21.86
N LEU A 231 -4.45 8.00 20.98
CA LEU A 231 -5.48 7.34 20.20
C LEU A 231 -6.33 6.40 21.05
N LEU A 232 -5.70 5.66 21.96
CA LEU A 232 -6.42 4.83 22.94
C LEU A 232 -7.28 5.71 23.86
N LEU A 233 -6.75 6.83 24.33
CA LEU A 233 -7.50 7.80 25.12
C LEU A 233 -8.65 8.45 24.35
N ALA A 234 -8.42 8.88 23.11
CA ALA A 234 -9.45 9.45 22.25
C ALA A 234 -10.58 8.45 21.96
N ASN A 235 -10.26 7.17 21.71
CA ASN A 235 -11.27 6.12 21.56
C ASN A 235 -12.05 5.89 22.86
N LEU A 236 -11.40 5.89 24.02
CA LEU A 236 -12.08 5.75 25.31
C LEU A 236 -13.05 6.90 25.60
N PHE A 237 -12.73 8.11 25.17
CA PHE A 237 -13.63 9.27 25.30
C PHE A 237 -14.77 9.28 24.27
N TYR A 238 -14.53 8.79 23.06
CA TYR A 238 -15.53 8.80 21.98
C TYR A 238 -16.59 7.70 22.12
N PHE A 239 -16.27 6.57 22.74
CA PHE A 239 -17.21 5.47 22.99
C PHE A 239 -17.96 5.59 24.33
N LYS A 240 -17.79 6.68 25.08
CA LYS A 240 -18.50 6.95 26.34
C LYS A 240 -19.63 7.96 26.20
N ILE A 241 -19.93 8.39 24.96
CA ILE A 241 -21.08 9.20 24.59
C ILE A 241 -21.92 8.41 23.59
#